data_c0b7de769a62e38a1917611bfcd1138f
#
_entry.id   c0b7de769a62e38a1917611bfcd1138f
#
_cell.length_a   1.000
_cell.length_b   1.000
_cell.length_c   1.000
_cell.angle_alpha   90.00
_cell.angle_beta   90.00
_cell.angle_gamma   90.00
#
_symmetry.space_group_name_H-M   'P 1'
#
loop_
_entity.id
_entity.type
_entity.pdbx_description
1 polymer ?
#
loop_
_entity_poly.entity_id
_entity_poly.type
_entity_poly.pdbx_seq_one_letter_code
_entity_poly.pdbx_strand_id
1 'polypeptide(L)'
;TDTADTGSDDLCSIVAGIHDGEGYILDVVMTDEPMEKTEPQTAEQLYSYHVETARIESNNGGRGFARNVERLLWELYQTRSVNIEWFHQGANKHARIMTGATFVMQHLLFPSDWAQRWPRYYAAMVSYQKTGKNKHDDAPDATTGIAETIQEREGRGTLDIWWV
;
A
#
# COMPACT_ATOMS: atom_id res chain seq x y z
N THR A 1 -4.64 3.23 0.16
CA THR A 1 -3.99 4.52 -0.15
C THR A 1 -4.94 5.63 0.22
N ASP A 2 -4.67 6.32 1.30
CA ASP A 2 -5.35 7.57 1.63
C ASP A 2 -4.71 8.65 0.76
N THR A 3 -5.44 9.14 -0.22
CA THR A 3 -4.93 10.16 -1.14
C THR A 3 -5.05 11.51 -0.46
N ALA A 4 -3.91 12.14 -0.15
CA ALA A 4 -3.84 13.47 0.44
C ALA A 4 -4.41 14.54 -0.53
N ASP A 5 -5.69 14.82 -0.42
CA ASP A 5 -6.30 16.00 -1.03
C ASP A 5 -6.55 17.03 0.08
N THR A 6 -5.58 17.93 0.32
CA THR A 6 -5.61 19.05 1.28
C THR A 6 -5.61 18.73 2.78
N GLY A 7 -5.25 17.51 3.20
CA GLY A 7 -5.13 17.08 4.60
C GLY A 7 -3.70 16.72 5.00
N SER A 8 -3.45 16.55 6.29
CA SER A 8 -2.16 16.14 6.88
C SER A 8 -1.84 14.64 6.68
N ASP A 9 -2.51 13.95 5.77
CA ASP A 9 -2.41 12.52 5.58
C ASP A 9 -1.36 12.20 4.51
N ASP A 10 -0.56 11.17 4.78
CA ASP A 10 0.49 10.72 3.86
C ASP A 10 -0.06 9.72 2.84
N LEU A 11 0.39 9.84 1.58
CA LEU A 11 0.33 8.69 0.69
C LEU A 11 1.25 7.61 1.27
N CYS A 12 0.73 6.42 1.52
CA CYS A 12 1.53 5.25 1.80
C CYS A 12 1.17 4.16 0.79
N SER A 13 2.11 3.81 -0.07
CA SER A 13 1.96 2.73 -1.05
C SER A 13 3.01 1.65 -0.83
N ILE A 14 2.60 0.40 -0.94
CA ILE A 14 3.46 -0.77 -0.70
C ILE A 14 3.38 -1.69 -1.89
N VAL A 15 4.55 -2.09 -2.41
CA VAL A 15 4.67 -3.21 -3.35
C VAL A 15 5.08 -4.45 -2.59
N ALA A 16 4.32 -5.52 -2.74
CA ALA A 16 4.60 -6.81 -2.12
C ALA A 16 4.50 -7.96 -3.12
N GLY A 17 5.45 -8.89 -3.04
CA GLY A 17 5.33 -10.21 -3.64
C GLY A 17 4.61 -11.15 -2.68
N ILE A 18 3.56 -11.83 -3.13
CA ILE A 18 2.81 -12.78 -2.32
C ILE A 18 3.11 -14.20 -2.82
N HIS A 19 3.61 -15.06 -1.94
CA HIS A 19 3.93 -16.45 -2.24
C HIS A 19 3.71 -17.35 -1.02
N ASP A 20 2.97 -18.43 -1.18
CA ASP A 20 2.69 -19.44 -0.15
C ASP A 20 2.19 -18.87 1.20
N GLY A 21 1.29 -17.88 1.13
CA GLY A 21 0.71 -17.23 2.32
C GLY A 21 1.63 -16.21 3.01
N GLU A 22 2.80 -15.94 2.46
CA GLU A 22 3.75 -14.94 2.93
C GLU A 22 3.77 -13.71 2.02
N GLY A 23 3.98 -12.54 2.60
CA GLY A 23 4.16 -11.28 1.87
C GLY A 23 5.59 -10.76 1.99
N TYR A 24 6.25 -10.58 0.87
CA TYR A 24 7.61 -10.05 0.78
C TYR A 24 7.53 -8.57 0.39
N ILE A 25 7.87 -7.66 1.29
CA ILE A 25 7.83 -6.22 1.02
C ILE A 25 9.01 -5.85 0.12
N LEU A 26 8.70 -5.41 -1.10
CA LEU A 26 9.66 -5.12 -2.15
C LEU A 26 9.99 -3.62 -2.21
N ASP A 27 8.96 -2.77 -2.07
CA ASP A 27 9.14 -1.32 -2.09
C ASP A 27 8.04 -0.61 -1.31
N VAL A 28 8.37 0.58 -0.78
CA VAL A 28 7.44 1.46 -0.06
C VAL A 28 7.69 2.91 -0.46
N VAL A 29 6.62 3.60 -0.83
CA VAL A 29 6.60 5.06 -0.96
C VAL A 29 5.71 5.62 0.15
N MET A 30 6.27 6.48 1.00
CA MET A 30 5.52 7.21 2.02
C MET A 30 5.87 8.70 1.94
N THR A 31 4.91 9.53 1.55
CA THR A 31 5.13 10.94 1.26
C THR A 31 3.87 11.78 1.48
N ASP A 32 4.06 13.05 1.83
CA ASP A 32 3.03 14.10 1.91
C ASP A 32 3.00 15.01 0.66
N GLU A 33 3.68 14.58 -0.41
CA GLU A 33 3.66 15.30 -1.68
C GLU A 33 2.27 15.28 -2.34
N PRO A 34 1.90 16.33 -3.08
CA PRO A 34 0.58 16.43 -3.71
C PRO A 34 0.39 15.41 -4.84
N MET A 35 -0.87 15.19 -5.22
CA MET A 35 -1.27 14.18 -6.22
C MET A 35 -0.55 14.33 -7.55
N GLU A 36 -0.26 15.55 -7.99
CA GLU A 36 0.46 15.83 -9.23
C GLU A 36 1.87 15.20 -9.28
N LYS A 37 2.45 14.92 -8.10
CA LYS A 37 3.73 14.23 -7.96
C LYS A 37 3.55 12.75 -7.65
N THR A 38 2.58 12.41 -6.81
CA THR A 38 2.40 11.04 -6.35
C THR A 38 1.75 10.14 -7.41
N GLU A 39 0.90 10.66 -8.28
CA GLU A 39 0.31 9.91 -9.38
C GLU A 39 1.37 9.37 -10.37
N PRO A 40 2.29 10.19 -10.93
CA PRO A 40 3.35 9.65 -11.79
C PRO A 40 4.34 8.76 -11.04
N GLN A 41 4.64 9.04 -9.77
CA GLN A 41 5.49 8.18 -8.94
C GLN A 41 4.85 6.81 -8.73
N THR A 42 3.55 6.76 -8.48
CA THR A 42 2.81 5.51 -8.37
C THR A 42 2.81 4.74 -9.70
N ALA A 43 2.56 5.41 -10.82
CA ALA A 43 2.61 4.76 -12.13
C ALA A 43 4.00 4.17 -12.43
N GLU A 44 5.08 4.89 -12.09
CA GLU A 44 6.46 4.40 -12.20
C GLU A 44 6.71 3.17 -11.31
N GLN A 45 6.25 3.21 -10.06
CA GLN A 45 6.38 2.10 -9.11
C GLN A 45 5.66 0.85 -9.64
N LEU A 46 4.40 0.96 -10.07
CA LEU A 46 3.62 -0.13 -10.64
C LEU A 46 4.29 -0.76 -11.87
N TYR A 47 4.83 0.08 -12.76
CA TYR A 47 5.52 -0.37 -13.96
C TYR A 47 6.86 -1.05 -13.64
N SER A 48 7.69 -0.43 -12.81
CA SER A 48 9.05 -0.90 -12.50
C SER A 48 9.07 -2.25 -11.78
N TYR A 49 8.08 -2.48 -10.93
CA TYR A 49 7.94 -3.75 -10.20
C TYR A 49 7.06 -4.78 -10.93
N HIS A 50 6.58 -4.49 -12.15
CA HIS A 50 5.67 -5.37 -12.90
C HIS A 50 4.45 -5.81 -12.08
N VAL A 51 3.85 -4.85 -11.37
CA VAL A 51 2.70 -5.12 -10.50
C VAL A 51 1.54 -5.67 -11.34
N GLU A 52 0.96 -6.78 -10.88
CA GLU A 52 -0.19 -7.41 -11.55
C GLU A 52 -1.51 -6.80 -11.09
N THR A 53 -1.64 -6.54 -9.80
CA THR A 53 -2.85 -5.94 -9.24
C THR A 53 -2.50 -4.83 -8.26
N ALA A 54 -3.14 -3.68 -8.42
CA ALA A 54 -3.06 -2.53 -7.53
C ALA A 54 -4.41 -2.29 -6.86
N ARG A 55 -4.44 -2.27 -5.51
CA ARG A 55 -5.65 -1.95 -4.72
C ARG A 55 -5.55 -0.53 -4.19
N ILE A 56 -6.46 0.32 -4.61
CA ILE A 56 -6.49 1.74 -4.25
C ILE A 56 -7.75 2.04 -3.44
N GLU A 57 -7.58 2.64 -2.26
CA GLU A 57 -8.71 3.10 -1.47
C GLU A 57 -9.44 4.24 -2.20
N SER A 58 -10.76 4.12 -2.35
CA SER A 58 -11.58 5.07 -3.13
C SER A 58 -12.10 6.25 -2.32
N ASN A 59 -11.82 6.29 -1.02
CA ASN A 59 -12.19 7.40 -0.15
C ASN A 59 -11.42 8.67 -0.56
N ASN A 60 -11.95 9.85 -0.22
CA ASN A 60 -11.24 11.14 -0.32
C ASN A 60 -10.50 11.39 -1.65
N GLY A 61 -11.14 11.12 -2.81
CA GLY A 61 -10.52 11.37 -4.12
C GLY A 61 -9.80 10.18 -4.76
N GLY A 62 -9.64 9.05 -4.07
CA GLY A 62 -8.91 7.89 -4.56
C GLY A 62 -9.37 7.32 -5.91
N ARG A 63 -10.65 7.51 -6.30
CA ARG A 63 -11.12 7.16 -7.65
C ARG A 63 -10.50 8.04 -8.75
N GLY A 64 -10.30 9.32 -8.46
CA GLY A 64 -9.62 10.24 -9.37
C GLY A 64 -8.16 9.85 -9.54
N PHE A 65 -7.48 9.62 -8.43
CA PHE A 65 -6.12 9.13 -8.38
C PHE A 65 -5.94 7.83 -9.19
N ALA A 66 -6.76 6.82 -8.94
CA ALA A 66 -6.71 5.54 -9.66
C ALA A 66 -6.84 5.70 -11.19
N ARG A 67 -7.78 6.53 -11.66
CA ARG A 67 -7.96 6.83 -13.09
C ARG A 67 -6.77 7.55 -13.70
N ASN A 68 -6.17 8.48 -12.96
CA ASN A 68 -4.99 9.20 -13.42
C ASN A 68 -3.76 8.28 -13.49
N VAL A 69 -3.56 7.41 -12.50
CA VAL A 69 -2.50 6.39 -12.52
C VAL A 69 -2.67 5.46 -13.73
N GLU A 70 -3.89 4.97 -14.00
CA GLU A 70 -4.18 4.12 -15.18
C GLU A 70 -3.86 4.87 -16.50
N ARG A 71 -4.26 6.14 -16.61
CA ARG A 71 -3.94 6.99 -17.75
C ARG A 71 -2.44 7.16 -17.92
N LEU A 72 -1.71 7.44 -16.83
CA LEU A 72 -0.25 7.62 -16.85
C LEU A 72 0.49 6.33 -17.21
N LEU A 73 0.05 5.17 -16.74
CA LEU A 73 0.59 3.87 -17.16
C LEU A 73 0.52 3.69 -18.68
N TRP A 74 -0.59 4.10 -19.29
CA TRP A 74 -0.71 4.06 -20.75
C TRP A 74 0.12 5.14 -21.44
N GLU A 75 0.08 6.38 -20.98
CA GLU A 75 0.78 7.50 -21.64
C GLU A 75 2.30 7.37 -21.57
N LEU A 76 2.84 6.96 -20.41
CA LEU A 76 4.29 6.91 -20.18
C LEU A 76 4.91 5.56 -20.56
N TYR A 77 4.21 4.46 -20.31
CA TYR A 77 4.76 3.10 -20.41
C TYR A 77 4.05 2.21 -21.41
N GLN A 78 2.99 2.69 -22.08
CA GLN A 78 2.20 1.97 -23.08
C GLN A 78 1.69 0.62 -22.55
N THR A 79 1.39 0.53 -21.25
CA THR A 79 0.94 -0.71 -20.62
C THR A 79 -0.49 -0.61 -20.06
N ARG A 80 -1.20 -1.73 -20.10
CA ARG A 80 -2.49 -1.96 -19.43
C ARG A 80 -2.49 -3.29 -18.68
N SER A 81 -1.29 -3.79 -18.33
CA SER A 81 -1.14 -5.08 -17.65
C SER A 81 -1.51 -5.03 -16.17
N VAL A 82 -1.55 -3.84 -15.56
CA VAL A 82 -1.92 -3.67 -14.16
C VAL A 82 -3.43 -3.67 -14.02
N ASN A 83 -3.97 -4.61 -13.24
CA ASN A 83 -5.37 -4.61 -12.82
C ASN A 83 -5.54 -3.62 -11.64
N ILE A 84 -6.19 -2.46 -11.88
CA ILE A 84 -6.42 -1.47 -10.82
C ILE A 84 -7.81 -1.71 -10.21
N GLU A 85 -7.80 -2.17 -8.96
CA GLU A 85 -8.99 -2.36 -8.14
C GLU A 85 -9.13 -1.18 -7.16
N TRP A 86 -10.29 -0.59 -7.07
CA TRP A 86 -10.59 0.41 -6.06
C TRP A 86 -11.72 -0.07 -5.16
N PHE A 87 -11.56 0.16 -3.87
CA PHE A 87 -12.49 -0.30 -2.84
C PHE A 87 -12.82 0.84 -1.87
N HIS A 88 -13.96 0.73 -1.21
CA HIS A 88 -14.33 1.66 -0.14
C HIS A 88 -13.98 1.04 1.21
N GLN A 89 -13.18 1.76 2.01
CA GLN A 89 -12.86 1.35 3.36
C GLN A 89 -13.82 2.03 4.35
N GLY A 90 -14.71 1.23 4.94
CA GLY A 90 -15.69 1.71 5.93
C GLY A 90 -15.40 1.23 7.36
N ALA A 91 -14.40 0.35 7.56
CA ALA A 91 -14.07 -0.18 8.88
C ALA A 91 -13.27 0.83 9.71
N ASN A 92 -13.35 0.71 11.04
CA ASN A 92 -12.51 1.49 11.93
C ASN A 92 -11.04 1.12 11.75
N LYS A 93 -10.23 2.07 11.28
CA LYS A 93 -8.80 1.91 10.97
C LYS A 93 -8.03 1.26 12.12
N HIS A 94 -8.15 1.82 13.33
CA HIS A 94 -7.45 1.29 14.52
C HIS A 94 -7.83 -0.16 14.85
N ALA A 95 -9.12 -0.49 14.81
CA ALA A 95 -9.57 -1.85 15.07
C ALA A 95 -9.03 -2.84 14.01
N ARG A 96 -8.99 -2.44 12.74
CA ARG A 96 -8.47 -3.21 11.62
C ARG A 96 -6.97 -3.47 11.79
N ILE A 97 -6.18 -2.44 12.08
CA ILE A 97 -4.73 -2.56 12.32
C ILE A 97 -4.46 -3.49 13.52
N MET A 98 -5.19 -3.33 14.62
CA MET A 98 -5.00 -4.19 15.80
C MET A 98 -5.35 -5.65 15.54
N THR A 99 -6.39 -5.91 14.77
CA THR A 99 -6.81 -7.28 14.40
C THR A 99 -5.78 -7.92 13.47
N GLY A 100 -5.26 -7.18 12.49
CA GLY A 100 -4.27 -7.66 11.52
C GLY A 100 -2.85 -7.78 12.07
N ALA A 101 -2.53 -7.13 13.20
CA ALA A 101 -1.15 -6.99 13.68
C ALA A 101 -0.42 -8.34 13.87
N THR A 102 -1.10 -9.36 14.41
CA THR A 102 -0.50 -10.70 14.59
C THR A 102 -0.13 -11.33 13.26
N PHE A 103 -1.03 -11.26 12.28
CA PHE A 103 -0.78 -11.79 10.94
C PHE A 103 0.37 -11.03 10.26
N VAL A 104 0.39 -9.70 10.34
CA VAL A 104 1.50 -8.88 9.84
C VAL A 104 2.85 -9.34 10.40
N MET A 105 2.93 -9.53 11.73
CA MET A 105 4.18 -9.97 12.38
C MET A 105 4.61 -11.39 12.00
N GLN A 106 3.69 -12.26 11.64
CA GLN A 106 3.98 -13.67 11.34
C GLN A 106 4.24 -13.91 9.86
N HIS A 107 3.61 -13.16 8.96
CA HIS A 107 3.53 -13.46 7.53
C HIS A 107 4.10 -12.36 6.61
N LEU A 108 4.44 -11.17 7.13
CA LEU A 108 5.06 -10.14 6.30
C LEU A 108 6.57 -10.06 6.57
N LEU A 109 7.33 -10.24 5.51
CA LEU A 109 8.80 -10.26 5.52
C LEU A 109 9.33 -8.95 4.96
N PHE A 110 10.13 -8.27 5.77
CA PHE A 110 10.80 -7.02 5.41
C PHE A 110 12.28 -7.27 5.15
N PRO A 111 12.91 -6.54 4.20
CA PRO A 111 14.36 -6.59 4.05
C PRO A 111 15.05 -6.11 5.32
N SER A 112 16.22 -6.66 5.67
CA SER A 112 16.91 -6.35 6.91
C SER A 112 17.28 -4.87 7.06
N ASP A 113 17.41 -4.16 5.96
CA ASP A 113 17.75 -2.75 5.86
C ASP A 113 16.55 -1.81 5.67
N TRP A 114 15.31 -2.28 5.93
CA TRP A 114 14.09 -1.51 5.70
C TRP A 114 14.01 -0.19 6.45
N ALA A 115 14.66 -0.10 7.62
CA ALA A 115 14.74 1.14 8.38
C ALA A 115 15.56 2.23 7.66
N GLN A 116 16.59 1.83 6.90
CA GLN A 116 17.43 2.72 6.10
C GLN A 116 16.79 3.00 4.74
N ARG A 117 16.13 2.01 4.12
CA ARG A 117 15.46 2.16 2.83
C ARG A 117 14.23 3.05 2.92
N TRP A 118 13.40 2.87 3.97
CA TRP A 118 12.13 3.55 4.14
C TRP A 118 11.99 4.17 5.55
N PRO A 119 12.81 5.17 5.92
CA PRO A 119 12.91 5.65 7.30
C PRO A 119 11.61 6.25 7.83
N ARG A 120 10.82 6.95 6.98
CA ARG A 120 9.52 7.51 7.38
C ARG A 120 8.50 6.41 7.66
N TYR A 121 8.42 5.42 6.79
CA TYR A 121 7.56 4.25 6.96
C TYR A 121 7.96 3.44 8.21
N TYR A 122 9.27 3.17 8.38
CA TYR A 122 9.78 2.47 9.56
C TYR A 122 9.38 3.19 10.84
N ALA A 123 9.60 4.49 10.92
CA ALA A 123 9.26 5.29 12.11
C ALA A 123 7.76 5.23 12.42
N ALA A 124 6.88 5.31 11.41
CA ALA A 124 5.44 5.18 11.58
C ALA A 124 5.03 3.79 12.08
N MET A 125 5.61 2.72 11.51
CA MET A 125 5.33 1.34 11.91
C MET A 125 5.72 1.06 13.37
N VAL A 126 6.95 1.43 13.78
CA VAL A 126 7.44 1.13 15.14
C VAL A 126 6.89 2.03 16.23
N SER A 127 6.37 3.21 15.87
CA SER A 127 5.78 4.15 16.83
C SER A 127 4.29 3.91 17.07
N TYR A 128 3.63 3.09 16.27
CA TYR A 128 2.19 2.83 16.38
C TYR A 128 1.85 2.13 17.70
N GLN A 129 0.89 2.67 18.45
CA GLN A 129 0.55 2.20 19.79
C GLN A 129 -0.87 1.64 19.84
N LYS A 130 -1.03 0.55 20.61
CA LYS A 130 -2.33 -0.06 20.87
C LYS A 130 -3.29 0.89 21.62
N THR A 131 -2.76 1.75 22.48
CA THR A 131 -3.53 2.68 23.30
C THR A 131 -3.01 4.09 23.11
N GLY A 132 -3.92 5.07 23.00
CA GLY A 132 -3.56 6.46 22.79
C GLY A 132 -3.96 6.98 21.42
N LYS A 133 -3.51 8.19 21.09
CA LYS A 133 -3.71 8.80 19.77
C LYS A 133 -2.48 8.54 18.90
N ASN A 134 -2.65 7.79 17.84
CA ASN A 134 -1.64 7.65 16.81
C ASN A 134 -1.76 8.84 15.85
N LYS A 135 -0.66 9.53 15.62
CA LYS A 135 -0.64 10.73 14.75
C LYS A 135 -0.58 10.31 13.26
N HIS A 136 0.07 9.20 12.99
CA HIS A 136 0.28 8.66 11.64
C HIS A 136 -0.10 7.18 11.67
N ASP A 137 -1.18 6.81 11.01
CA ASP A 137 -1.68 5.43 10.91
C ASP A 137 -1.67 4.89 9.47
N ASP A 138 -1.22 5.70 8.49
CA ASP A 138 -1.23 5.33 7.08
C ASP A 138 -0.32 4.13 6.77
N ALA A 139 0.89 4.09 7.36
CA ALA A 139 1.80 2.97 7.17
C ALA A 139 1.25 1.66 7.77
N PRO A 140 0.81 1.59 9.05
CA PRO A 140 0.16 0.41 9.60
C PRO A 140 -1.11 0.00 8.86
N ASP A 141 -1.88 0.97 8.37
CA ASP A 141 -3.11 0.72 7.64
C ASP A 141 -2.84 0.09 6.27
N ALA A 142 -1.95 0.67 5.47
CA ALA A 142 -1.52 0.10 4.19
C ALA A 142 -0.90 -1.30 4.37
N THR A 143 -0.07 -1.50 5.42
CA THR A 143 0.51 -2.80 5.76
C THR A 143 -0.56 -3.84 6.08
N THR A 144 -1.59 -3.44 6.82
CA THR A 144 -2.75 -4.30 7.09
C THR A 144 -3.49 -4.67 5.81
N GLY A 145 -3.57 -3.77 4.84
CA GLY A 145 -4.15 -4.04 3.51
C GLY A 145 -3.43 -5.17 2.77
N ILE A 146 -2.09 -5.27 2.86
CA ILE A 146 -1.34 -6.43 2.32
C ILE A 146 -1.73 -7.71 3.07
N ALA A 147 -1.79 -7.69 4.40
CA ALA A 147 -2.18 -8.86 5.20
C ALA A 147 -3.58 -9.36 4.84
N GLU A 148 -4.54 -8.46 4.70
CA GLU A 148 -5.91 -8.79 4.25
C GLU A 148 -5.90 -9.41 2.84
N THR A 149 -5.10 -8.88 1.92
CA THR A 149 -4.97 -9.42 0.57
C THR A 149 -4.42 -10.84 0.56
N ILE A 150 -3.44 -11.15 1.43
CA ILE A 150 -2.90 -12.51 1.58
C ILE A 150 -3.98 -13.46 2.10
N GLN A 151 -4.70 -13.07 3.17
CA GLN A 151 -5.75 -13.88 3.77
C GLN A 151 -6.91 -14.16 2.79
N GLU A 152 -7.29 -13.18 1.95
CA GLU A 152 -8.31 -13.36 0.91
C GLU A 152 -7.88 -14.36 -0.18
N ARG A 153 -6.59 -14.63 -0.30
CA ARG A 153 -5.98 -15.47 -1.33
C ARG A 153 -5.49 -16.83 -0.87
N GLU A 154 -5.63 -17.16 0.41
CA GLU A 154 -5.21 -18.46 0.93
C GLU A 154 -5.74 -19.61 0.04
N GLY A 155 -4.80 -20.31 -0.61
CA GLY A 155 -5.07 -21.45 -1.51
C GLY A 155 -4.63 -21.27 -2.98
N ARG A 156 -4.00 -20.15 -3.36
CA ARG A 156 -3.44 -19.95 -4.72
C ARG A 156 -1.92 -19.91 -4.66
N GLY A 157 -1.26 -21.02 -5.00
CA GLY A 157 0.19 -21.18 -4.97
C GLY A 157 0.96 -20.51 -6.12
N THR A 158 0.60 -19.28 -6.51
CA THR A 158 1.30 -18.49 -7.53
C THR A 158 2.00 -17.30 -6.89
N LEU A 159 3.19 -16.93 -7.42
CA LEU A 159 3.82 -15.68 -7.04
C LEU A 159 3.12 -14.53 -7.77
N ASP A 160 2.44 -13.68 -7.02
CA ASP A 160 1.77 -12.50 -7.55
C ASP A 160 2.41 -11.22 -6.98
N ILE A 161 2.58 -10.19 -7.80
CA ILE A 161 3.12 -8.90 -7.35
C ILE A 161 1.98 -7.89 -7.18
N TRP A 162 1.83 -7.39 -5.96
CA TRP A 162 0.76 -6.52 -5.54
C TRP A 162 1.27 -5.15 -5.12
N TRP A 163 0.41 -4.19 -5.33
CA TRP A 163 0.53 -2.84 -4.81
C TRP A 163 -0.73 -2.50 -3.97
N VAL A 164 -0.53 -1.95 -2.78
CA VAL A 164 -1.59 -1.50 -1.87
C VAL A 164 -1.28 -0.13 -1.30
#